data_354a66ac73bbb1e08c1707f80f611b2b
#
_entry.id   354a66ac73bbb1e08c1707f80f611b2b
#
_cell.length_a   1.000
_cell.length_b   1.000
_cell.length_c   1.000
_cell.angle_alpha   90.00
_cell.angle_beta   90.00
_cell.angle_gamma   90.00
#
_symmetry.space_group_name_H-M   'P 1'
#
loop_
_entity.id
_entity.type
_entity.pdbx_description
1 polymer ?
#
loop_
_entity_poly.entity_id
_entity_poly.type
_entity_poly.pdbx_seq_one_letter_code
_entity_poly.pdbx_strand_id
1 'polypeptide(L)'
;MQQPNVLPVDMKVLMNHIYEYQKGVRRMVLFTLNRKYEEFAIRRLESQNISYIVQPVGSDRLNLYFGREECLNAIRMIVTRPLNLLTPEEDFMLGTMLGYDICAQCERYCERKNRCTNQCNGNCDNQCKNAS
;
A
#
# COMPACT_ATOMS: atom_id res chain seq x y z
N MET A 1 -30.17 -4.94 -18.60
CA MET A 1 -29.18 -5.16 -19.66
C MET A 1 -27.92 -4.37 -19.35
N GLN A 2 -26.80 -5.04 -19.26
CA GLN A 2 -25.55 -4.34 -18.96
C GLN A 2 -25.03 -3.61 -20.18
N GLN A 3 -24.63 -2.37 -19.97
CA GLN A 3 -23.94 -1.62 -21.02
C GLN A 3 -22.49 -2.10 -21.12
N PRO A 4 -22.00 -2.45 -22.31
CA PRO A 4 -20.68 -3.06 -22.45
C PRO A 4 -19.52 -2.17 -22.06
N ASN A 5 -19.73 -0.85 -21.89
CA ASN A 5 -18.66 0.09 -21.61
C ASN A 5 -18.68 0.61 -20.18
N VAL A 6 -19.52 0.04 -19.30
CA VAL A 6 -19.59 0.49 -17.91
C VAL A 6 -18.59 -0.32 -17.07
N LEU A 7 -17.57 0.38 -16.57
CA LEU A 7 -16.60 -0.21 -15.66
C LEU A 7 -17.06 0.02 -14.20
N PRO A 8 -16.84 -0.96 -13.32
CA PRO A 8 -17.04 -0.74 -11.89
C PRO A 8 -16.22 0.45 -11.40
N VAL A 9 -16.72 1.11 -10.34
CA VAL A 9 -16.07 2.30 -9.77
C VAL A 9 -14.62 2.01 -9.40
N ASP A 10 -14.36 0.86 -8.77
CA ASP A 10 -13.00 0.48 -8.37
C ASP A 10 -12.05 0.43 -9.56
N MET A 11 -12.53 -0.05 -10.70
CA MET A 11 -11.71 -0.13 -11.89
C MET A 11 -11.45 1.25 -12.50
N LYS A 12 -12.41 2.17 -12.39
CA LYS A 12 -12.21 3.56 -12.82
C LYS A 12 -11.15 4.24 -11.95
N VAL A 13 -11.18 3.99 -10.64
CA VAL A 13 -10.20 4.54 -9.71
C VAL A 13 -8.81 3.98 -10.03
N LEU A 14 -8.72 2.67 -10.27
CA LEU A 14 -7.46 2.04 -10.67
C LEU A 14 -6.90 2.68 -11.95
N MET A 15 -7.74 2.87 -12.95
CA MET A 15 -7.33 3.46 -14.23
C MET A 15 -6.78 4.88 -14.01
N ASN A 16 -7.41 5.64 -13.11
CA ASN A 16 -6.94 6.98 -12.78
C ASN A 16 -5.56 6.94 -12.09
N HIS A 17 -5.36 5.99 -11.18
CA HIS A 17 -4.05 5.81 -10.53
C HIS A 17 -2.97 5.44 -11.55
N ILE A 18 -3.29 4.57 -12.50
CA ILE A 18 -2.35 4.22 -13.57
C ILE A 18 -1.99 5.45 -14.39
N TYR A 19 -2.99 6.28 -14.72
CA TYR A 19 -2.78 7.51 -15.45
C TYR A 19 -1.83 8.45 -14.69
N GLU A 20 -2.08 8.66 -13.39
CA GLU A 20 -1.24 9.51 -12.55
C GLU A 20 0.20 9.00 -12.49
N TYR A 21 0.37 7.68 -12.40
CA TYR A 21 1.69 7.08 -12.41
C TYR A 21 2.40 7.36 -13.75
N GLN A 22 1.70 7.16 -14.86
CA GLN A 22 2.28 7.36 -16.19
C GLN A 22 2.62 8.81 -16.45
N LYS A 23 1.90 9.74 -15.86
CA LYS A 23 2.18 11.18 -15.96
C LYS A 23 3.28 11.65 -15.01
N GLY A 24 3.81 10.76 -14.18
CA GLY A 24 4.89 11.10 -13.25
C GLY A 24 4.42 11.79 -11.99
N VAL A 25 3.12 11.87 -11.75
CA VAL A 25 2.56 12.45 -10.53
C VAL A 25 2.88 11.57 -9.32
N ARG A 26 2.88 10.25 -9.54
CA ARG A 26 3.20 9.28 -8.49
C ARG A 26 4.28 8.32 -9.00
N ARG A 27 5.18 7.94 -8.13
CA ARG A 27 6.22 6.96 -8.46
C ARG A 27 5.79 5.55 -8.08
N MET A 28 4.84 5.42 -7.18
CA MET A 28 4.29 4.16 -6.72
C MET A 28 2.87 4.38 -6.23
N VAL A 29 2.03 3.38 -6.40
CA VAL A 29 0.63 3.40 -5.95
C VAL A 29 0.37 2.13 -5.16
N LEU A 30 -0.40 2.28 -4.08
CA LEU A 30 -1.00 1.16 -3.34
C LEU A 30 -2.51 1.29 -3.48
N PHE A 31 -3.15 0.24 -3.98
CA PHE A 31 -4.59 0.24 -4.18
C PHE A 31 -5.17 -1.09 -3.70
N THR A 32 -6.17 -1.02 -2.83
CA THR A 32 -6.86 -2.21 -2.32
C THR A 32 -8.10 -2.47 -3.16
N LEU A 33 -8.25 -3.70 -3.64
CA LEU A 33 -9.39 -4.05 -4.49
C LEU A 33 -9.93 -5.43 -4.14
N ASN A 34 -11.15 -5.71 -4.59
CA ASN A 34 -11.76 -7.02 -4.46
C ASN A 34 -11.05 -8.00 -5.40
N ARG A 35 -10.84 -9.22 -4.93
CA ARG A 35 -10.15 -10.27 -5.70
C ARG A 35 -10.77 -10.57 -7.05
N LYS A 36 -12.06 -10.35 -7.20
CA LYS A 36 -12.72 -10.59 -8.49
C LYS A 36 -12.18 -9.71 -9.62
N TYR A 37 -11.52 -8.60 -9.27
CA TYR A 37 -10.92 -7.70 -10.25
C TYR A 37 -9.43 -7.92 -10.45
N GLU A 38 -8.85 -8.90 -9.78
CA GLU A 38 -7.40 -9.15 -9.83
C GLU A 38 -6.92 -9.37 -11.26
N GLU A 39 -7.58 -10.24 -11.99
CA GLU A 39 -7.18 -10.57 -13.36
C GLU A 39 -7.23 -9.34 -14.26
N PHE A 40 -8.30 -8.56 -14.16
CA PHE A 40 -8.43 -7.32 -14.94
C PHE A 40 -7.29 -6.36 -14.63
N ALA A 41 -7.01 -6.14 -13.34
CA ALA A 41 -5.99 -5.20 -12.89
C ALA A 41 -4.59 -5.62 -13.37
N ILE A 42 -4.25 -6.89 -13.19
CA ILE A 42 -2.95 -7.43 -13.59
C ILE A 42 -2.77 -7.32 -15.09
N ARG A 43 -3.79 -7.72 -15.85
CA ARG A 43 -3.75 -7.66 -17.31
C ARG A 43 -3.52 -6.24 -17.80
N ARG A 44 -4.15 -5.27 -17.13
CA ARG A 44 -4.01 -3.87 -17.48
C ARG A 44 -2.59 -3.36 -17.20
N LEU A 45 -2.04 -3.72 -16.05
CA LEU A 45 -0.67 -3.31 -15.70
C LEU A 45 0.35 -3.95 -16.65
N GLU A 46 0.19 -5.23 -16.94
CA GLU A 46 1.11 -5.95 -17.83
C GLU A 46 1.06 -5.40 -19.25
N SER A 47 -0.12 -5.01 -19.72
CA SER A 47 -0.26 -4.44 -21.07
C SER A 47 0.48 -3.12 -21.22
N GLN A 48 0.78 -2.44 -20.13
CA GLN A 48 1.48 -1.16 -20.13
C GLN A 48 2.90 -1.26 -19.55
N ASN A 49 3.38 -2.48 -19.34
CA ASN A 49 4.72 -2.76 -18.84
C ASN A 49 4.98 -2.12 -17.46
N ILE A 50 3.96 -2.11 -16.61
CA ILE A 50 4.08 -1.59 -15.25
C ILE A 50 4.32 -2.76 -14.30
N SER A 51 5.41 -2.69 -13.52
CA SER A 51 5.73 -3.69 -12.50
C SER A 51 4.76 -3.60 -11.33
N TYR A 52 4.45 -4.72 -10.70
CA TYR A 52 3.47 -4.77 -9.63
C TYR A 52 3.77 -5.87 -8.61
N ILE A 53 3.16 -5.76 -7.43
CA ILE A 53 3.17 -6.76 -6.37
C ILE A 53 1.73 -6.95 -5.90
N VAL A 54 1.32 -8.21 -5.70
CA VAL A 54 0.00 -8.54 -5.16
C VAL A 54 0.18 -9.08 -3.75
N GLN A 55 -0.55 -8.50 -2.79
CA GLN A 55 -0.56 -8.95 -1.40
C GLN A 55 -2.00 -9.30 -1.01
N PRO A 56 -2.32 -10.58 -0.85
CA PRO A 56 -3.67 -10.97 -0.42
C PRO A 56 -4.02 -10.43 0.96
N VAL A 57 -5.27 -10.00 1.13
CA VAL A 57 -5.80 -9.50 2.40
C VAL A 57 -7.11 -10.24 2.67
N GLY A 58 -7.07 -11.18 3.60
CA GLY A 58 -8.22 -12.02 3.86
C GLY A 58 -8.58 -12.88 2.64
N SER A 59 -9.87 -13.25 2.54
CA SER A 59 -10.34 -14.17 1.51
C SER A 59 -10.81 -13.48 0.23
N ASP A 60 -11.19 -12.19 0.31
CA ASP A 60 -11.90 -11.51 -0.78
C ASP A 60 -11.24 -10.22 -1.26
N ARG A 61 -10.12 -9.81 -0.66
CA ARG A 61 -9.46 -8.56 -1.03
C ARG A 61 -7.97 -8.78 -1.25
N LEU A 62 -7.35 -7.82 -1.95
CA LEU A 62 -5.91 -7.80 -2.09
C LEU A 62 -5.40 -6.36 -2.16
N ASN A 63 -4.16 -6.19 -1.74
CA ASN A 63 -3.43 -4.93 -1.95
C ASN A 63 -2.58 -5.09 -3.20
N LEU A 64 -2.70 -4.12 -4.09
CA LEU A 64 -1.95 -4.07 -5.33
C LEU A 64 -0.98 -2.89 -5.24
N TYR A 65 0.32 -3.19 -5.28
CA TYR A 65 1.36 -2.18 -5.36
C TYR A 65 1.86 -2.15 -6.79
N PHE A 66 1.97 -0.98 -7.38
CA PHE A 66 2.55 -0.90 -8.71
C PHE A 66 3.32 0.41 -8.85
N GLY A 67 4.29 0.42 -9.77
CA GLY A 67 5.10 1.59 -10.03
C GLY A 67 6.53 1.24 -10.39
N ARG A 68 7.44 2.10 -9.98
CA ARG A 68 8.85 1.95 -10.34
C ARG A 68 9.47 0.76 -9.62
N GLU A 69 10.35 0.06 -10.35
CA GLU A 69 11.01 -1.15 -9.84
C GLU A 69 11.77 -0.88 -8.53
N GLU A 70 12.48 0.24 -8.46
CA GLU A 70 13.23 0.61 -7.26
C GLU A 70 12.31 0.69 -6.03
N CYS A 71 11.13 1.26 -6.23
CA CYS A 71 10.15 1.38 -5.15
C CYS A 71 9.60 0.03 -4.74
N LEU A 72 9.28 -0.83 -5.71
CA LEU A 72 8.76 -2.16 -5.43
C LEU A 72 9.79 -3.04 -4.74
N ASN A 73 11.07 -2.91 -5.11
CA ASN A 73 12.13 -3.64 -4.44
C ASN A 73 12.20 -3.26 -2.95
N ALA A 74 12.07 -1.98 -2.63
CA ALA A 74 12.02 -1.52 -1.24
C ALA A 74 10.78 -2.07 -0.53
N ILE A 75 9.63 -2.08 -1.20
CA ILE A 75 8.39 -2.62 -0.63
C ILE A 75 8.56 -4.10 -0.26
N ARG A 76 9.22 -4.89 -1.09
CA ARG A 76 9.46 -6.31 -0.80
C ARG A 76 10.26 -6.50 0.48
N MET A 77 11.14 -5.57 0.80
CA MET A 77 11.94 -5.62 2.03
C MET A 77 11.22 -5.06 3.24
N ILE A 78 10.36 -4.04 3.05
CA ILE A 78 9.70 -3.33 4.15
C ILE A 78 8.40 -4.03 4.55
N VAL A 79 7.58 -4.42 3.57
CA VAL A 79 6.24 -4.97 3.80
C VAL A 79 6.32 -6.49 3.78
N THR A 80 6.75 -7.07 4.89
CA THR A 80 6.87 -8.52 5.06
C THR A 80 5.73 -9.11 5.87
N ARG A 81 4.75 -8.29 6.26
CA ARG A 81 3.60 -8.66 7.09
C ARG A 81 2.38 -7.84 6.69
N PRO A 82 1.18 -8.16 7.18
CA PRO A 82 -0.01 -7.36 6.88
C PRO A 82 0.17 -5.89 7.26
N LEU A 83 -0.48 -4.98 6.52
CA LEU A 83 -0.29 -3.54 6.69
C LEU A 83 -0.65 -3.06 8.10
N ASN A 84 -1.64 -3.69 8.74
CA ASN A 84 -2.04 -3.32 10.10
C ASN A 84 -1.03 -3.79 11.17
N LEU A 85 -0.04 -4.59 10.78
CA LEU A 85 1.00 -5.10 11.69
C LEU A 85 2.37 -4.49 11.41
N LEU A 86 2.46 -3.50 10.54
CA LEU A 86 3.72 -2.82 10.28
C LEU A 86 4.21 -2.09 11.52
N THR A 87 5.53 -2.06 11.72
CA THR A 87 6.11 -1.23 12.77
C THR A 87 5.86 0.25 12.45
N PRO A 88 5.96 1.15 13.45
CA PRO A 88 5.83 2.58 13.18
C PRO A 88 6.79 3.07 12.09
N GLU A 89 8.02 2.55 12.07
CA GLU A 89 9.02 2.90 11.06
C GLU A 89 8.61 2.42 9.68
N GLU A 90 8.17 1.18 9.57
CA GLU A 90 7.72 0.61 8.29
C GLU A 90 6.51 1.38 7.74
N ASP A 91 5.56 1.71 8.61
CA ASP A 91 4.38 2.49 8.25
C ASP A 91 4.79 3.89 7.74
N PHE A 92 5.74 4.53 8.43
CA PHE A 92 6.25 5.83 8.03
C PHE A 92 6.93 5.76 6.66
N MET A 93 7.77 4.76 6.45
CA MET A 93 8.46 4.58 5.18
C MET A 93 7.47 4.37 4.04
N LEU A 94 6.49 3.52 4.25
CA LEU A 94 5.48 3.24 3.23
C LEU A 94 4.67 4.49 2.88
N GLY A 95 4.19 5.22 3.89
CA GLY A 95 3.42 6.44 3.68
C GLY A 95 4.21 7.50 2.92
N THR A 96 5.49 7.64 3.23
CA THR A 96 6.38 8.56 2.52
C THR A 96 6.55 8.14 1.06
N MET A 97 6.75 6.85 0.80
CA MET A 97 6.90 6.32 -0.55
C MET A 97 5.63 6.51 -1.38
N LEU A 98 4.46 6.45 -0.74
CA LEU A 98 3.18 6.65 -1.41
C LEU A 98 2.89 8.14 -1.70
N GLY A 99 3.73 9.03 -1.18
CA GLY A 99 3.57 10.46 -1.42
C GLY A 99 2.55 11.14 -0.52
N TYR A 100 2.24 10.55 0.63
CA TYR A 100 1.36 11.18 1.61
C TYR A 100 2.04 12.41 2.24
N ASP A 101 1.23 13.32 2.75
CA ASP A 101 1.75 14.54 3.36
C ASP A 101 2.77 14.22 4.45
N ILE A 102 3.98 14.76 4.31
CA ILE A 102 5.10 14.42 5.21
C ILE A 102 4.81 14.86 6.66
N CYS A 103 4.14 15.99 6.85
CA CYS A 103 3.82 16.46 8.21
C CYS A 103 2.84 15.51 8.89
N ALA A 104 1.82 15.06 8.18
CA ALA A 104 0.86 14.10 8.70
C ALA A 104 1.53 12.75 8.99
N GLN A 105 2.46 12.32 8.13
CA GLN A 105 3.20 11.08 8.36
C GLN A 105 4.10 11.18 9.61
N CYS A 106 4.74 12.31 9.82
CA CYS A 106 5.56 12.54 11.01
C CYS A 106 4.71 12.52 12.28
N GLU A 107 3.55 13.18 12.27
CA GLU A 107 2.64 13.17 13.41
C GLU A 107 2.17 11.75 13.73
N ARG A 108 1.77 11.00 12.71
CA ARG A 108 1.34 9.61 12.86
C ARG A 108 2.46 8.75 13.44
N TYR A 109 3.67 8.91 12.94
CA TYR A 109 4.83 8.17 13.44
C TYR A 109 5.07 8.44 14.93
N CYS A 110 5.07 9.72 15.31
CA CYS A 110 5.30 10.11 16.71
C CYS A 110 4.21 9.56 17.62
N GLU A 111 2.95 9.62 17.22
CA GLU A 111 1.83 9.07 17.99
C GLU A 111 1.98 7.57 18.19
N ARG A 112 2.26 6.83 17.12
CA ARG A 112 2.41 5.38 17.17
C ARG A 112 3.62 4.97 18.02
N LYS A 113 4.73 5.69 17.89
CA LYS A 113 5.95 5.43 18.65
C LYS A 113 5.73 5.70 20.14
N ASN A 114 5.05 6.79 20.48
CA ASN A 114 4.73 7.12 21.87
C ASN A 114 3.80 6.10 22.51
N ARG A 115 2.80 5.63 21.77
CA ARG A 115 1.91 4.55 22.27
C ARG A 115 2.69 3.28 22.53
N CYS A 116 3.59 2.91 21.65
CA CYS A 116 4.45 1.74 21.83
C CYS A 116 5.31 1.89 23.08
N THR A 117 5.96 3.06 23.26
CA THR A 117 6.79 3.33 24.44
C THR A 117 5.99 3.24 25.73
N ASN A 118 4.78 3.81 25.75
CA ASN A 118 3.91 3.76 26.92
C ASN A 118 3.49 2.32 27.25
N GLN A 119 3.23 1.51 26.24
CA GLN A 119 2.93 0.10 26.43
C GLN A 119 4.12 -0.67 26.99
N CYS A 120 5.31 -0.39 26.50
CA CYS A 120 6.53 -1.00 27.01
C CYS A 120 6.77 -0.68 28.48
N ASN A 121 6.47 0.55 28.90
CA ASN A 121 6.57 0.94 30.30
C ASN A 121 5.59 0.17 31.20
N GLY A 122 4.57 -0.46 30.59
CA GLY A 122 3.58 -1.26 31.29
C GLY A 122 3.76 -2.78 31.13
N ASN A 123 4.94 -3.29 30.87
CA ASN A 123 5.26 -4.72 30.72
C ASN A 123 4.88 -5.37 29.39
N CYS A 124 4.97 -4.65 28.33
CA CYS A 124 4.62 -5.14 27.00
C CYS A 124 5.84 -5.39 26.12
N ASP A 125 6.77 -6.17 26.58
CA ASP A 125 8.10 -6.25 25.99
C ASP A 125 8.12 -6.68 24.52
N ASN A 126 7.31 -7.66 24.15
CA ASN A 126 7.42 -8.27 22.83
C ASN A 126 6.84 -7.40 21.71
N GLN A 127 5.77 -6.66 21.99
CA GLN A 127 5.14 -5.82 20.99
C GLN A 127 6.01 -4.62 20.61
N CYS A 128 6.65 -4.01 21.57
CA CYS A 128 7.49 -2.85 21.33
C CYS A 128 8.82 -3.23 20.66
N LYS A 129 9.37 -4.39 21.00
CA LYS A 129 10.58 -4.89 20.35
C LYS A 129 10.33 -5.20 18.87
N ASN A 130 9.16 -5.73 18.55
CA ASN A 130 8.78 -6.01 17.19
C ASN A 130 8.38 -4.74 16.42
N ALA A 131 8.11 -3.66 17.12
CA ALA A 131 7.69 -2.39 16.53
C ALA A 131 8.87 -1.44 16.28
N SER A 132 10.06 -1.83 16.72
CA SER A 132 11.27 -1.03 16.46
C SER A 132 12.21 -1.70 15.42
#